data_018694fdd10ae0c69b83d55533af3bc0
#
_entry.id   018694fdd10ae0c69b83d55533af3bc0
#
_cell.length_a   1.000
_cell.length_b   1.000
_cell.length_c   1.000
_cell.angle_alpha   90.00
_cell.angle_beta   90.00
_cell.angle_gamma   90.00
#
_symmetry.space_group_name_H-M   'P 1'
#
loop_
_entity.id
_entity.type
_entity.pdbx_description
1 polymer ?
#
loop_
_entity_poly.entity_id
_entity_poly.type
_entity_poly.pdbx_seq_one_letter_code
_entity_poly.pdbx_strand_id
1 'polypeptide(L)'
;MRTLLLVAIGLLFVFAANGQTAYVSKVKKWRADHQTELLSDSGWFTVAGLFWLQSGVNTIGTGPEYDIKLTKNFEQGKFGEIAFANGSALLTVANGVEATSGGKPISSINLIDDQKSDPTTIIVGSQSFFVIERDGRYAVRLKDTQNEPRLNFHGLKWYPIMPKFRVTATYQAFAQPMEVLIPNVLGSTFKMKSRGILRFRMNGRPYSLMPVEEGDHLFIIFKDLTSKTETYGAGRFLYAPKPANGKVVLDFNKAENPPCAFTEFATCPLPPPQNRLNVSIPAGEKRYHD
;
A
#
# COMPACT_ATOMS: atom_id res chain seq x y z
N MET A 1 -17.35 -54.59 -7.74
CA MET A 1 -17.00 -53.53 -6.72
C MET A 1 -15.64 -52.88 -6.91
N ARG A 2 -14.57 -53.56 -7.35
CA ARG A 2 -13.23 -52.94 -7.54
C ARG A 2 -13.18 -51.89 -8.68
N THR A 3 -13.92 -52.02 -9.75
CA THR A 3 -13.89 -51.10 -10.90
C THR A 3 -14.58 -49.77 -10.63
N LEU A 4 -15.64 -49.71 -9.81
CA LEU A 4 -16.31 -48.47 -9.41
C LEU A 4 -15.45 -47.60 -8.49
N LEU A 5 -14.61 -48.23 -7.64
CA LEU A 5 -13.72 -47.48 -6.71
C LEU A 5 -12.61 -46.75 -7.47
N LEU A 6 -12.07 -47.35 -8.56
CA LEU A 6 -11.02 -46.71 -9.37
C LEU A 6 -11.54 -45.54 -10.18
N VAL A 7 -12.78 -45.57 -10.66
CA VAL A 7 -13.40 -44.43 -11.39
C VAL A 7 -13.69 -43.26 -10.45
N ALA A 8 -14.16 -43.51 -9.23
CA ALA A 8 -14.42 -42.47 -8.25
C ALA A 8 -13.13 -41.77 -7.78
N ILE A 9 -12.03 -42.52 -7.62
CA ILE A 9 -10.72 -41.95 -7.27
C ILE A 9 -10.18 -41.09 -8.41
N GLY A 10 -10.30 -41.55 -9.68
CA GLY A 10 -9.87 -40.79 -10.84
C GLY A 10 -10.62 -39.46 -11.02
N LEU A 11 -11.93 -39.43 -10.79
CA LEU A 11 -12.77 -38.24 -10.85
C LEU A 11 -12.38 -37.22 -9.76
N LEU A 12 -12.08 -37.66 -8.53
CA LEU A 12 -11.65 -36.80 -7.44
C LEU A 12 -10.29 -36.13 -7.75
N PHE A 13 -9.35 -36.82 -8.37
CA PHE A 13 -8.07 -36.25 -8.79
C PHE A 13 -8.21 -35.18 -9.88
N VAL A 14 -9.11 -35.39 -10.85
CA VAL A 14 -9.36 -34.43 -11.94
C VAL A 14 -10.01 -33.15 -11.40
N PHE A 15 -10.97 -33.26 -10.48
CA PHE A 15 -11.61 -32.10 -9.87
C PHE A 15 -10.61 -31.28 -8.99
N ALA A 16 -9.74 -31.96 -8.25
CA ALA A 16 -8.72 -31.31 -7.43
C ALA A 16 -7.67 -30.58 -8.29
N ALA A 17 -7.23 -31.20 -9.40
CA ALA A 17 -6.28 -30.60 -10.33
C ALA A 17 -6.87 -29.35 -11.02
N ASN A 18 -8.12 -29.41 -11.47
CA ASN A 18 -8.81 -28.28 -12.08
C ASN A 18 -9.01 -27.12 -11.09
N GLY A 19 -9.39 -27.42 -9.84
CA GLY A 19 -9.53 -26.42 -8.78
C GLY A 19 -8.21 -25.72 -8.44
N GLN A 20 -7.10 -26.46 -8.42
CA GLN A 20 -5.77 -25.90 -8.16
C GLN A 20 -5.29 -25.02 -9.32
N THR A 21 -5.53 -25.44 -10.57
CA THR A 21 -5.18 -24.66 -11.77
C THR A 21 -5.97 -23.35 -11.80
N ALA A 22 -7.28 -23.38 -11.52
CA ALA A 22 -8.12 -22.20 -11.46
C ALA A 22 -7.68 -21.22 -10.35
N TYR A 23 -7.29 -21.74 -9.19
CA TYR A 23 -6.75 -20.92 -8.10
C TYR A 23 -5.43 -20.23 -8.49
N VAL A 24 -4.48 -20.99 -9.04
CA VAL A 24 -3.19 -20.44 -9.50
C VAL A 24 -3.41 -19.34 -10.54
N SER A 25 -4.33 -19.55 -11.49
CA SER A 25 -4.69 -18.56 -12.50
C SER A 25 -5.24 -17.27 -11.87
N LYS A 26 -6.12 -17.37 -10.87
CA LYS A 26 -6.65 -16.22 -10.12
C LYS A 26 -5.56 -15.43 -9.40
N VAL A 27 -4.60 -16.11 -8.77
CA VAL A 27 -3.49 -15.42 -8.10
C VAL A 27 -2.55 -14.76 -9.10
N LYS A 28 -2.27 -15.41 -10.25
CA LYS A 28 -1.47 -14.80 -11.33
C LYS A 28 -2.12 -13.53 -11.87
N LYS A 29 -3.44 -13.58 -12.12
CA LYS A 29 -4.18 -12.39 -12.56
C LYS A 29 -4.09 -11.28 -11.52
N TRP A 30 -4.35 -11.58 -10.24
CA TRP A 30 -4.26 -10.59 -9.18
C TRP A 30 -2.86 -9.95 -9.10
N ARG A 31 -1.76 -10.74 -9.26
CA ARG A 31 -0.38 -10.21 -9.29
C ARG A 31 -0.15 -9.27 -10.48
N ALA A 32 -0.72 -9.58 -11.64
CA ALA A 32 -0.64 -8.72 -12.81
C ALA A 32 -1.44 -7.42 -12.60
N ASP A 33 -2.65 -7.51 -12.05
CA ASP A 33 -3.48 -6.35 -11.74
C ASP A 33 -2.78 -5.44 -10.71
N HIS A 34 -2.21 -6.01 -9.64
CA HIS A 34 -1.42 -5.29 -8.63
C HIS A 34 -0.22 -4.54 -9.23
N GLN A 35 0.54 -5.21 -10.12
CA GLN A 35 1.64 -4.56 -10.83
C GLN A 35 1.15 -3.41 -11.72
N THR A 36 0.03 -3.58 -12.41
CA THR A 36 -0.57 -2.53 -13.24
C THR A 36 -1.00 -1.32 -12.39
N GLU A 37 -1.58 -1.56 -11.22
CA GLU A 37 -1.96 -0.51 -10.27
C GLU A 37 -0.74 0.28 -9.77
N LEU A 38 0.32 -0.40 -9.38
CA LEU A 38 1.57 0.24 -8.93
C LEU A 38 2.19 1.14 -10.01
N LEU A 39 2.04 0.77 -11.28
CA LEU A 39 2.57 1.51 -12.44
C LEU A 39 1.59 2.52 -13.04
N SER A 40 0.35 2.58 -12.53
CA SER A 40 -0.64 3.56 -13.02
C SER A 40 -0.18 5.00 -12.74
N ASP A 41 -0.82 5.99 -13.36
CA ASP A 41 -0.49 7.40 -13.15
C ASP A 41 -0.72 7.86 -11.70
N SER A 42 -1.57 7.14 -10.96
CA SER A 42 -1.77 7.32 -9.53
C SER A 42 -0.95 6.34 -8.65
N GLY A 43 -0.19 5.43 -9.25
CA GLY A 43 0.54 4.37 -8.57
C GLY A 43 1.77 4.85 -7.79
N TRP A 44 2.31 3.96 -6.96
CA TRP A 44 3.41 4.30 -6.05
C TRP A 44 4.74 4.53 -6.76
N PHE A 45 4.94 3.99 -7.95
CA PHE A 45 6.15 4.25 -8.75
C PHE A 45 6.21 5.66 -9.33
N THR A 46 5.11 6.41 -9.31
CA THR A 46 5.09 7.83 -9.70
C THR A 46 5.51 8.76 -8.56
N VAL A 47 5.57 8.30 -7.30
CA VAL A 47 5.89 9.15 -6.16
C VAL A 47 7.36 9.58 -6.22
N ALA A 48 7.58 10.88 -6.42
CA ALA A 48 8.87 11.50 -6.68
C ALA A 48 9.36 12.43 -5.55
N GLY A 49 8.52 12.69 -4.52
CA GLY A 49 8.92 13.54 -3.41
C GLY A 49 7.90 13.63 -2.29
N LEU A 50 8.41 13.98 -1.10
CA LEU A 50 7.61 14.29 0.08
C LEU A 50 8.26 15.48 0.80
N PHE A 51 7.55 16.62 0.88
CA PHE A 51 8.08 17.86 1.41
C PHE A 51 7.21 18.37 2.55
N TRP A 52 7.75 18.40 3.77
CA TRP A 52 7.02 18.84 4.96
C TRP A 52 6.82 20.35 4.95
N LEU A 53 5.58 20.81 5.07
CA LEU A 53 5.22 22.22 5.12
C LEU A 53 5.66 22.85 6.43
N GLN A 54 6.27 24.04 6.31
CA GLN A 54 6.58 24.90 7.43
C GLN A 54 5.53 26.00 7.53
N SER A 55 5.28 26.51 8.76
CA SER A 55 4.39 27.67 8.95
C SER A 55 4.94 28.89 8.19
N GLY A 56 4.08 29.57 7.45
CA GLY A 56 4.44 30.67 6.57
C GLY A 56 4.46 30.28 5.10
N VAL A 57 5.34 30.89 4.32
CA VAL A 57 5.45 30.67 2.87
C VAL A 57 6.40 29.52 2.58
N ASN A 58 5.97 28.56 1.78
CA ASN A 58 6.76 27.45 1.24
C ASN A 58 6.84 27.61 -0.26
N THR A 59 8.03 27.82 -0.77
CA THR A 59 8.30 28.05 -2.20
C THR A 59 8.30 26.75 -3.01
N ILE A 60 7.79 26.80 -4.25
CA ILE A 60 7.71 25.63 -5.14
C ILE A 60 8.42 25.94 -6.45
N GLY A 61 9.27 25.04 -6.90
CA GLY A 61 9.95 25.16 -8.19
C GLY A 61 10.96 24.06 -8.45
N THR A 62 11.72 24.18 -9.54
CA THR A 62 12.78 23.26 -9.92
C THR A 62 14.13 23.84 -9.51
N GLY A 63 14.80 23.19 -8.58
CA GLY A 63 16.11 23.62 -8.10
C GLY A 63 16.25 23.43 -6.58
N PRO A 64 17.48 23.50 -6.07
CA PRO A 64 17.77 23.29 -4.64
C PRO A 64 17.28 24.43 -3.75
N GLU A 65 17.04 25.61 -4.29
CA GLU A 65 16.62 26.83 -3.60
C GLU A 65 15.14 26.81 -3.16
N TYR A 66 14.33 25.91 -3.72
CA TYR A 66 12.91 25.79 -3.37
C TYR A 66 12.68 24.83 -2.22
N ASP A 67 11.69 25.13 -1.37
CA ASP A 67 11.30 24.27 -0.24
C ASP A 67 10.62 22.98 -0.75
N ILE A 68 9.80 23.11 -1.81
CA ILE A 68 9.11 22.03 -2.49
C ILE A 68 9.70 21.92 -3.90
N LYS A 69 10.42 20.82 -4.14
CA LYS A 69 11.19 20.63 -5.37
C LYS A 69 10.42 19.82 -6.37
N LEU A 70 9.99 20.45 -7.44
CA LEU A 70 9.48 19.76 -8.62
C LEU A 70 10.60 18.99 -9.32
N THR A 71 10.25 17.96 -10.08
CA THR A 71 11.26 17.21 -10.85
C THR A 71 11.78 18.07 -12.03
N LYS A 72 12.90 17.65 -12.64
CA LYS A 72 13.48 18.29 -13.83
C LYS A 72 12.52 18.39 -15.04
N ASN A 73 11.39 17.69 -15.00
CA ASN A 73 10.35 17.73 -16.04
C ASN A 73 9.48 19.01 -15.97
N PHE A 74 9.74 19.89 -15.01
CA PHE A 74 9.22 21.25 -14.97
C PHE A 74 10.36 22.23 -15.21
N GLU A 75 10.42 22.82 -16.41
CA GLU A 75 11.59 23.60 -16.87
C GLU A 75 11.55 25.09 -16.48
N GLN A 76 10.39 25.61 -15.99
CA GLN A 76 10.18 27.06 -15.79
C GLN A 76 10.81 27.62 -14.51
N GLY A 77 11.50 26.82 -13.69
CA GLY A 77 12.10 27.26 -12.43
C GLY A 77 11.06 27.46 -11.34
N LYS A 78 10.57 28.70 -11.12
CA LYS A 78 9.54 28.97 -10.10
C LYS A 78 8.16 28.52 -10.56
N PHE A 79 7.52 27.62 -9.78
CA PHE A 79 6.11 27.23 -9.99
C PHE A 79 5.14 28.13 -9.22
N GLY A 80 5.46 28.46 -7.98
CA GLY A 80 4.56 29.21 -7.10
C GLY A 80 4.95 29.10 -5.63
N GLU A 81 3.97 29.24 -4.77
CA GLU A 81 4.17 29.15 -3.32
C GLU A 81 2.91 28.66 -2.59
N ILE A 82 3.10 28.02 -1.44
CA ILE A 82 2.04 27.63 -0.51
C ILE A 82 2.17 28.44 0.76
N ALA A 83 1.19 29.28 1.05
CA ALA A 83 1.03 29.88 2.37
C ALA A 83 0.35 28.86 3.30
N PHE A 84 1.08 28.41 4.34
CA PHE A 84 0.60 27.40 5.27
C PHE A 84 0.50 27.97 6.69
N ALA A 85 -0.67 27.85 7.30
CA ALA A 85 -0.91 28.22 8.69
C ALA A 85 -2.09 27.44 9.28
N ASN A 86 -1.96 26.96 10.51
CA ASN A 86 -3.03 26.33 11.28
C ASN A 86 -3.78 25.19 10.52
N GLY A 87 -3.01 24.37 9.76
CA GLY A 87 -3.57 23.26 8.97
C GLY A 87 -4.30 23.70 7.70
N SER A 88 -4.19 24.98 7.31
CA SER A 88 -4.71 25.52 6.04
C SER A 88 -3.55 25.79 5.09
N ALA A 89 -3.67 25.36 3.84
CA ALA A 89 -2.66 25.54 2.81
C ALA A 89 -3.29 26.23 1.59
N LEU A 90 -2.85 27.45 1.26
CA LEU A 90 -3.28 28.20 0.09
C LEU A 90 -2.16 28.22 -0.94
N LEU A 91 -2.39 27.60 -2.10
CA LEU A 91 -1.49 27.65 -3.24
C LEU A 91 -1.72 28.93 -4.04
N THR A 92 -0.65 29.61 -4.41
CA THR A 92 -0.62 30.66 -5.43
C THR A 92 0.36 30.27 -6.52
N VAL A 93 -0.11 30.17 -7.76
CA VAL A 93 0.70 29.81 -8.95
C VAL A 93 1.38 31.06 -9.49
N ALA A 94 2.63 30.95 -9.90
CA ALA A 94 3.38 32.06 -10.50
C ALA A 94 2.78 32.48 -11.86
N ASN A 95 2.92 33.75 -12.20
CA ASN A 95 2.43 34.27 -13.48
C ASN A 95 3.09 33.53 -14.66
N GLY A 96 2.27 33.17 -15.64
CA GLY A 96 2.73 32.46 -16.84
C GLY A 96 2.89 30.95 -16.68
N VAL A 97 2.64 30.39 -15.48
CA VAL A 97 2.64 28.94 -15.26
C VAL A 97 1.23 28.39 -15.46
N GLU A 98 1.12 27.38 -16.31
CA GLU A 98 -0.13 26.65 -16.52
C GLU A 98 -0.26 25.49 -15.52
N ALA A 99 -1.26 25.56 -14.66
CA ALA A 99 -1.59 24.51 -13.71
C ALA A 99 -3.10 24.29 -13.67
N THR A 100 -3.52 23.06 -13.38
CA THR A 100 -4.92 22.69 -13.29
C THR A 100 -5.25 21.94 -12.00
N SER A 101 -6.51 22.04 -11.59
CA SER A 101 -7.10 21.19 -10.54
C SER A 101 -8.52 20.81 -10.96
N GLY A 102 -8.85 19.50 -10.89
CA GLY A 102 -10.15 19.02 -11.37
C GLY A 102 -10.40 19.34 -12.86
N GLY A 103 -9.34 19.39 -13.67
CA GLY A 103 -9.41 19.74 -15.12
C GLY A 103 -9.65 21.23 -15.42
N LYS A 104 -9.58 22.12 -14.42
CA LYS A 104 -9.78 23.57 -14.59
C LYS A 104 -8.47 24.31 -14.35
N PRO A 105 -8.13 25.34 -15.15
CA PRO A 105 -6.97 26.19 -14.87
C PRO A 105 -7.12 26.90 -13.51
N ILE A 106 -5.99 27.06 -12.83
CA ILE A 106 -5.94 27.71 -11.52
C ILE A 106 -4.80 28.74 -11.48
N SER A 107 -5.03 29.84 -10.74
CA SER A 107 -4.00 30.78 -10.30
C SER A 107 -3.81 30.78 -8.79
N SER A 108 -4.88 30.43 -8.05
CA SER A 108 -4.85 30.24 -6.61
C SER A 108 -5.96 29.27 -6.17
N ILE A 109 -5.66 28.42 -5.16
CA ILE A 109 -6.60 27.43 -4.65
C ILE A 109 -6.24 26.97 -3.24
N ASN A 110 -7.24 26.75 -2.38
CA ASN A 110 -7.06 26.08 -1.10
C ASN A 110 -6.83 24.57 -1.30
N LEU A 111 -5.79 24.03 -0.70
CA LEU A 111 -5.44 22.62 -0.77
C LEU A 111 -6.08 21.86 0.38
N ILE A 112 -7.03 20.99 0.06
CA ILE A 112 -7.64 20.05 1.00
C ILE A 112 -6.69 18.84 1.09
N ASP A 113 -6.38 18.40 2.32
CA ASP A 113 -5.51 17.24 2.56
C ASP A 113 -6.26 15.91 2.45
N ASP A 114 -5.51 14.81 2.39
CA ASP A 114 -6.00 13.45 2.17
C ASP A 114 -6.75 12.82 3.37
N GLN A 115 -6.83 13.49 4.53
CA GLN A 115 -7.59 13.01 5.68
C GLN A 115 -9.04 13.56 5.71
N LYS A 116 -9.28 14.68 5.05
CA LYS A 116 -10.61 15.33 5.08
C LYS A 116 -11.54 14.80 3.99
N SER A 117 -11.01 14.57 2.79
CA SER A 117 -11.76 14.06 1.62
C SER A 117 -10.78 13.64 0.54
N ASP A 118 -11.23 13.48 -0.71
CA ASP A 118 -10.34 13.41 -1.86
C ASP A 118 -9.48 14.69 -1.89
N PRO A 119 -8.15 14.58 -1.88
CA PRO A 119 -7.27 15.73 -1.76
C PRO A 119 -7.35 16.61 -3.01
N THR A 120 -7.18 17.92 -2.80
CA THR A 120 -7.02 18.86 -3.92
C THR A 120 -5.74 18.53 -4.68
N THR A 121 -5.85 17.90 -5.84
CA THR A 121 -4.72 17.52 -6.67
C THR A 121 -4.41 18.61 -7.70
N ILE A 122 -3.17 19.08 -7.72
CA ILE A 122 -2.64 20.03 -8.68
C ILE A 122 -1.88 19.27 -9.76
N ILE A 123 -2.09 19.62 -11.01
CA ILE A 123 -1.43 18.99 -12.17
C ILE A 123 -0.66 20.06 -12.94
N VAL A 124 0.61 19.74 -13.25
CA VAL A 124 1.51 20.55 -14.09
C VAL A 124 2.37 19.62 -14.94
N GLY A 125 2.13 19.61 -16.24
CA GLY A 125 2.81 18.69 -17.16
C GLY A 125 2.62 17.22 -16.77
N SER A 126 3.72 16.48 -16.60
CA SER A 126 3.73 15.09 -16.14
C SER A 126 3.58 14.94 -14.63
N GLN A 127 3.64 16.04 -13.90
CA GLN A 127 3.68 16.05 -12.45
C GLN A 127 2.32 16.37 -11.85
N SER A 128 2.07 15.80 -10.67
CA SER A 128 0.93 16.16 -9.85
C SER A 128 1.35 16.17 -8.37
N PHE A 129 0.70 17.01 -7.58
CA PHE A 129 0.94 17.02 -6.15
C PHE A 129 -0.33 17.34 -5.36
N PHE A 130 -0.35 16.92 -4.12
CA PHE A 130 -1.41 17.18 -3.16
C PHE A 130 -0.86 17.20 -1.74
N VAL A 131 -1.63 17.74 -0.81
CA VAL A 131 -1.27 17.78 0.62
C VAL A 131 -1.71 16.50 1.30
N ILE A 132 -0.81 15.92 2.09
CA ILE A 132 -1.11 14.84 3.03
C ILE A 132 -0.97 15.33 4.47
N GLU A 133 -1.78 14.77 5.38
CA GLU A 133 -1.63 14.97 6.81
C GLU A 133 -1.19 13.66 7.47
N ARG A 134 -0.17 13.73 8.34
CA ARG A 134 0.31 12.60 9.15
C ARG A 134 0.72 13.09 10.52
N ASP A 135 0.02 12.64 11.56
CA ASP A 135 0.31 12.95 12.97
C ASP A 135 0.34 14.48 13.25
N GLY A 136 -0.61 15.22 12.70
CA GLY A 136 -0.71 16.69 12.84
C GLY A 136 0.30 17.46 11.99
N ARG A 137 1.13 16.78 11.20
CA ARG A 137 2.09 17.38 10.27
C ARG A 137 1.56 17.29 8.83
N TYR A 138 1.80 18.33 8.06
CA TYR A 138 1.36 18.43 6.68
C TYR A 138 2.55 18.38 5.73
N ALA A 139 2.39 17.67 4.62
CA ALA A 139 3.43 17.59 3.59
C ALA A 139 2.82 17.62 2.19
N VAL A 140 3.57 18.12 1.22
CA VAL A 140 3.26 17.97 -0.20
C VAL A 140 3.83 16.65 -0.68
N ARG A 141 2.97 15.77 -1.20
CA ARG A 141 3.37 14.56 -1.92
C ARG A 141 3.38 14.84 -3.40
N LEU A 142 4.56 14.74 -3.99
CA LEU A 142 4.78 14.92 -5.41
C LEU A 142 4.75 13.56 -6.12
N LYS A 143 4.06 13.52 -7.26
CA LYS A 143 4.08 12.42 -8.21
C LYS A 143 4.55 12.92 -9.57
N ASP A 144 5.22 12.07 -10.32
CA ASP A 144 5.62 12.32 -11.69
C ASP A 144 5.42 11.05 -12.53
N THR A 145 4.60 11.12 -13.56
CA THR A 145 4.38 10.00 -14.48
C THR A 145 5.63 9.62 -15.27
N GLN A 146 6.64 10.50 -15.30
CA GLN A 146 7.97 10.29 -15.90
C GLN A 146 9.04 9.95 -14.85
N ASN A 147 8.65 9.53 -13.65
CA ASN A 147 9.59 9.16 -12.59
C ASN A 147 10.49 7.98 -13.02
N GLU A 148 11.80 8.11 -12.80
CA GLU A 148 12.78 7.09 -13.21
C GLU A 148 12.48 5.67 -12.69
N PRO A 149 12.09 5.46 -11.42
CA PRO A 149 11.68 4.14 -10.93
C PRO A 149 10.52 3.51 -11.71
N ARG A 150 9.58 4.32 -12.22
CA ARG A 150 8.47 3.87 -13.06
C ARG A 150 8.95 3.46 -14.46
N LEU A 151 9.77 4.30 -15.09
CA LEU A 151 10.29 4.07 -16.44
C LEU A 151 11.25 2.88 -16.51
N ASN A 152 12.01 2.67 -15.43
CA ASN A 152 12.99 1.58 -15.28
C ASN A 152 12.45 0.38 -14.51
N PHE A 153 11.13 0.18 -14.48
CA PHE A 153 10.53 -0.94 -13.78
C PHE A 153 10.81 -2.27 -14.50
N HIS A 154 11.36 -3.25 -13.78
CA HIS A 154 11.74 -4.55 -14.33
C HIS A 154 10.90 -5.73 -13.80
N GLY A 155 9.76 -5.44 -13.18
CA GLY A 155 8.86 -6.46 -12.62
C GLY A 155 9.01 -6.67 -11.13
N LEU A 156 7.99 -7.28 -10.53
CA LEU A 156 7.99 -7.68 -9.13
C LEU A 156 8.51 -9.11 -8.99
N LYS A 157 9.25 -9.37 -7.93
CA LYS A 157 9.75 -10.72 -7.60
C LYS A 157 8.75 -11.43 -6.68
N TRP A 158 8.36 -12.66 -7.02
CA TRP A 158 7.36 -13.43 -6.28
C TRP A 158 7.87 -14.81 -5.91
N TYR A 159 7.37 -15.34 -4.78
CA TYR A 159 7.47 -16.78 -4.52
C TYR A 159 6.54 -17.57 -5.46
N PRO A 160 6.84 -18.87 -5.69
CA PRO A 160 5.90 -19.79 -6.34
C PRO A 160 4.54 -19.80 -5.61
N ILE A 161 3.45 -19.90 -6.38
CA ILE A 161 2.11 -19.97 -5.79
C ILE A 161 1.92 -21.37 -5.21
N MET A 162 1.70 -21.45 -3.91
CA MET A 162 1.53 -22.71 -3.19
C MET A 162 0.22 -22.68 -2.39
N PRO A 163 -0.76 -23.59 -2.69
CA PRO A 163 -2.05 -23.62 -1.99
C PRO A 163 -1.95 -23.77 -0.48
N LYS A 164 -0.89 -24.37 0.07
CA LYS A 164 -0.67 -24.50 1.51
C LYS A 164 -0.54 -23.16 2.25
N PHE A 165 -0.24 -22.07 1.55
CA PHE A 165 -0.17 -20.71 2.10
C PHE A 165 -1.48 -19.93 1.94
N ARG A 166 -2.54 -20.59 1.47
CA ARG A 166 -3.90 -20.11 1.52
C ARG A 166 -4.63 -20.84 2.66
N VAL A 167 -4.69 -20.21 3.82
CA VAL A 167 -5.20 -20.83 5.06
C VAL A 167 -6.54 -20.24 5.48
N THR A 168 -7.41 -21.05 6.06
CA THR A 168 -8.65 -20.58 6.66
C THR A 168 -8.41 -20.29 8.14
N ALA A 169 -8.56 -19.04 8.52
CA ALA A 169 -8.51 -18.59 9.91
C ALA A 169 -9.91 -18.60 10.53
N THR A 170 -9.98 -18.90 11.83
CA THR A 170 -11.16 -18.64 12.65
C THR A 170 -11.09 -17.19 13.10
N TYR A 171 -12.15 -16.44 12.87
CA TYR A 171 -12.30 -15.08 13.36
C TYR A 171 -13.00 -15.10 14.71
N GLN A 172 -12.35 -14.56 15.72
CA GLN A 172 -12.90 -14.36 17.05
C GLN A 172 -13.15 -12.86 17.23
N ALA A 173 -14.42 -12.47 17.19
CA ALA A 173 -14.82 -11.10 17.42
C ALA A 173 -14.54 -10.67 18.85
N PHE A 174 -14.18 -9.42 19.06
CA PHE A 174 -14.13 -8.78 20.38
C PHE A 174 -15.52 -8.31 20.77
N ALA A 175 -15.79 -8.24 22.07
CA ALA A 175 -17.05 -7.70 22.59
C ALA A 175 -17.23 -6.21 22.23
N GLN A 176 -16.13 -5.47 22.17
CA GLN A 176 -16.05 -4.08 21.71
C GLN A 176 -14.81 -3.92 20.81
N PRO A 177 -14.83 -3.03 19.82
CA PRO A 177 -13.65 -2.72 19.02
C PRO A 177 -12.49 -2.29 19.91
N MET A 178 -11.30 -2.78 19.62
CA MET A 178 -10.06 -2.40 20.29
C MET A 178 -9.25 -1.44 19.46
N GLU A 179 -8.67 -0.43 20.08
CA GLU A 179 -7.63 0.40 19.45
C GLU A 179 -6.31 -0.38 19.40
N VAL A 180 -5.73 -0.42 18.21
CA VAL A 180 -4.41 -1.01 17.97
C VAL A 180 -3.45 0.13 17.64
N LEU A 181 -2.38 0.25 18.41
CA LEU A 181 -1.30 1.20 18.11
C LEU A 181 -0.46 0.64 16.97
N ILE A 182 -0.47 1.35 15.85
CA ILE A 182 0.28 0.99 14.65
C ILE A 182 1.48 1.94 14.55
N PRO A 183 2.71 1.44 14.69
CA PRO A 183 3.89 2.26 14.43
C PRO A 183 4.02 2.56 12.94
N ASN A 184 4.72 3.62 12.58
CA ASN A 184 5.01 3.97 11.20
C ASN A 184 6.51 4.23 10.99
N VAL A 185 6.90 4.37 9.73
CA VAL A 185 8.31 4.62 9.34
C VAL A 185 8.81 6.02 9.75
N LEU A 186 7.91 6.94 10.13
CA LEU A 186 8.28 8.28 10.62
C LEU A 186 8.66 8.28 12.10
N GLY A 187 8.57 7.12 12.79
CA GLY A 187 8.88 6.97 14.21
C GLY A 187 7.72 7.32 15.14
N SER A 188 6.54 7.61 14.63
CA SER A 188 5.33 7.85 15.38
C SER A 188 4.40 6.62 15.41
N THR A 189 3.30 6.71 16.15
CA THR A 189 2.25 5.70 16.22
C THR A 189 0.89 6.35 16.00
N PHE A 190 0.01 5.66 15.30
CA PHE A 190 -1.38 6.07 15.17
C PHE A 190 -2.32 4.93 15.55
N LYS A 191 -3.57 5.25 15.81
CA LYS A 191 -4.57 4.29 16.27
C LYS A 191 -5.41 3.82 15.11
N MET A 192 -5.56 2.50 14.99
CA MET A 192 -6.53 1.86 14.11
C MET A 192 -7.46 0.96 14.93
N LYS A 193 -8.69 0.75 14.44
CA LYS A 193 -9.66 -0.12 15.11
C LYS A 193 -9.54 -1.54 14.62
N SER A 194 -9.50 -2.49 15.56
CA SER A 194 -9.65 -3.93 15.30
C SER A 194 -10.90 -4.43 16.00
N ARG A 195 -11.70 -5.25 15.29
CA ARG A 195 -12.93 -5.87 15.86
C ARG A 195 -12.76 -7.34 16.21
N GLY A 196 -11.56 -7.90 16.05
CA GLY A 196 -11.33 -9.31 16.36
C GLY A 196 -9.94 -9.78 16.04
N ILE A 197 -9.71 -11.05 16.31
CA ILE A 197 -8.43 -11.72 16.07
C ILE A 197 -8.64 -12.91 15.13
N LEU A 198 -7.70 -13.09 14.21
CA LEU A 198 -7.63 -14.22 13.29
C LEU A 198 -6.73 -15.30 13.86
N ARG A 199 -7.28 -16.50 14.10
CA ARG A 199 -6.53 -17.66 14.59
C ARG A 199 -6.44 -18.71 13.48
N PHE A 200 -5.24 -19.17 13.20
CA PHE A 200 -4.98 -20.16 12.16
C PHE A 200 -3.86 -21.11 12.55
N ARG A 201 -3.69 -22.18 11.81
CA ARG A 201 -2.56 -23.10 11.98
C ARG A 201 -1.69 -23.11 10.74
N MET A 202 -0.39 -23.15 10.93
CA MET A 202 0.58 -23.32 9.86
C MET A 202 1.67 -24.29 10.33
N ASN A 203 1.97 -25.29 9.53
CA ASN A 203 2.92 -26.36 9.89
C ASN A 203 2.57 -27.03 11.26
N GLY A 204 1.26 -27.23 11.52
CA GLY A 204 0.76 -27.83 12.76
C GLY A 204 0.73 -26.89 13.97
N ARG A 205 1.38 -25.73 13.95
CA ARG A 205 1.45 -24.77 15.07
C ARG A 205 0.38 -23.69 14.96
N PRO A 206 -0.18 -23.22 16.09
CA PRO A 206 -1.15 -22.14 16.11
C PRO A 206 -0.47 -20.77 15.98
N TYR A 207 -1.10 -19.86 15.25
CA TYR A 207 -0.72 -18.46 15.10
C TYR A 207 -1.94 -17.58 15.15
N SER A 208 -1.73 -16.30 15.40
CA SER A 208 -2.79 -15.29 15.35
C SER A 208 -2.29 -14.01 14.68
N LEU A 209 -3.24 -13.29 14.08
CA LEU A 209 -3.03 -11.96 13.51
C LEU A 209 -4.20 -11.08 13.96
N MET A 210 -3.91 -9.84 14.26
CA MET A 210 -4.90 -8.83 14.58
C MET A 210 -5.08 -7.94 13.36
N PRO A 211 -6.17 -8.11 12.59
CA PRO A 211 -6.47 -7.25 11.44
C PRO A 211 -6.99 -5.91 11.93
N VAL A 212 -6.85 -4.88 11.12
CA VAL A 212 -7.58 -3.61 11.26
C VAL A 212 -8.58 -3.47 10.12
N GLU A 213 -9.61 -2.65 10.29
CA GLU A 213 -10.62 -2.43 9.26
C GLU A 213 -10.15 -1.36 8.29
N GLU A 214 -10.27 -1.64 6.99
CA GLU A 214 -10.01 -0.69 5.91
C GLU A 214 -11.07 -0.89 4.82
N GLY A 215 -12.04 0.01 4.78
CA GLY A 215 -13.16 -0.09 3.85
C GLY A 215 -13.91 -1.43 4.01
N ASP A 216 -14.04 -2.18 2.91
CA ASP A 216 -14.71 -3.47 2.86
C ASP A 216 -13.82 -4.68 3.14
N HIS A 217 -12.56 -4.45 3.51
CA HIS A 217 -11.57 -5.49 3.74
C HIS A 217 -11.03 -5.45 5.17
N LEU A 218 -10.40 -6.55 5.56
CA LEU A 218 -9.50 -6.61 6.69
C LEU A 218 -8.09 -6.33 6.18
N PHE A 219 -7.42 -5.33 6.75
CA PHE A 219 -6.03 -5.01 6.47
C PHE A 219 -5.14 -5.61 7.55
N ILE A 220 -4.13 -6.37 7.13
CA ILE A 220 -3.22 -7.07 8.01
C ILE A 220 -1.78 -6.63 7.68
N ILE A 221 -1.19 -5.87 8.60
CA ILE A 221 0.20 -5.46 8.55
C ILE A 221 0.96 -6.50 9.36
N PHE A 222 1.82 -7.30 8.74
CA PHE A 222 2.49 -8.40 9.42
C PHE A 222 3.97 -8.53 9.04
N LYS A 223 4.71 -9.22 9.88
CA LYS A 223 6.11 -9.59 9.68
C LYS A 223 6.32 -11.04 10.05
N ASP A 224 7.11 -11.75 9.28
CA ASP A 224 7.48 -13.14 9.50
C ASP A 224 8.99 -13.35 9.37
N LEU A 225 9.49 -14.57 9.50
CA LEU A 225 10.94 -14.83 9.49
C LEU A 225 11.59 -14.59 8.13
N THR A 226 10.82 -14.60 7.01
CA THR A 226 11.37 -14.29 5.68
C THR A 226 11.78 -12.82 5.54
N SER A 227 11.24 -11.93 6.39
CA SER A 227 11.57 -10.51 6.37
C SER A 227 13.02 -10.18 6.69
N LYS A 228 13.78 -11.14 7.21
CA LYS A 228 15.22 -10.97 7.49
C LYS A 228 16.08 -11.11 6.22
N THR A 229 15.65 -11.92 5.27
CA THR A 229 16.50 -12.35 4.15
C THR A 229 15.85 -12.23 2.77
N GLU A 230 14.57 -12.51 2.62
CA GLU A 230 13.94 -12.73 1.31
C GLU A 230 12.79 -11.77 0.99
N THR A 231 12.06 -11.30 2.01
CA THR A 231 10.97 -10.34 1.85
C THR A 231 11.34 -8.99 2.44
N TYR A 232 10.50 -7.97 2.23
CA TYR A 232 10.80 -6.63 2.69
C TYR A 232 10.99 -6.57 4.22
N GLY A 233 12.10 -5.96 4.64
CA GLY A 233 12.57 -5.98 6.03
C GLY A 233 11.62 -5.36 7.04
N ALA A 234 10.81 -4.40 6.65
CA ALA A 234 9.83 -3.75 7.52
C ALA A 234 8.52 -4.55 7.68
N GLY A 235 8.27 -5.57 6.84
CA GLY A 235 7.07 -6.39 6.86
C GLY A 235 6.29 -6.29 5.55
N ARG A 236 5.12 -6.93 5.51
CA ARG A 236 4.25 -7.00 4.33
C ARG A 236 2.81 -6.70 4.67
N PHE A 237 2.03 -6.37 3.67
CA PHE A 237 0.60 -6.18 3.73
C PHE A 237 -0.15 -7.41 3.23
N LEU A 238 -1.30 -7.67 3.80
CA LEU A 238 -2.22 -8.70 3.35
C LEU A 238 -3.65 -8.20 3.52
N TYR A 239 -4.41 -8.21 2.44
CA TYR A 239 -5.82 -7.90 2.46
C TYR A 239 -6.64 -9.19 2.46
N ALA A 240 -7.67 -9.24 3.29
CA ALA A 240 -8.57 -10.37 3.40
C ALA A 240 -10.04 -9.90 3.41
N PRO A 241 -10.99 -10.72 2.93
CA PRO A 241 -12.40 -10.38 3.00
C PRO A 241 -12.87 -10.30 4.48
N LYS A 242 -13.95 -9.56 4.72
CA LYS A 242 -14.63 -9.59 6.02
C LYS A 242 -15.06 -11.01 6.39
N PRO A 243 -15.20 -11.32 7.69
CA PRO A 243 -15.55 -12.68 8.14
C PRO A 243 -16.90 -13.15 7.60
N ALA A 244 -16.94 -14.37 7.09
CA ALA A 244 -18.16 -15.07 6.74
C ALA A 244 -18.27 -16.34 7.60
N ASN A 245 -19.38 -16.49 8.31
CA ASN A 245 -19.60 -17.61 9.25
C ASN A 245 -18.41 -17.85 10.21
N GLY A 246 -17.85 -16.79 10.78
CA GLY A 246 -16.73 -16.86 11.70
C GLY A 246 -15.40 -17.32 11.06
N LYS A 247 -15.29 -17.29 9.75
CA LYS A 247 -14.10 -17.71 9.02
C LYS A 247 -13.60 -16.59 8.11
N VAL A 248 -12.28 -16.53 7.91
CA VAL A 248 -11.59 -15.64 6.98
C VAL A 248 -10.53 -16.44 6.24
N VAL A 249 -10.44 -16.27 4.93
CA VAL A 249 -9.36 -16.85 4.13
C VAL A 249 -8.19 -15.88 4.10
N LEU A 250 -7.05 -16.30 4.65
CA LEU A 250 -5.77 -15.62 4.56
C LEU A 250 -4.96 -16.24 3.40
N ASP A 251 -4.79 -15.50 2.33
CA ASP A 251 -4.03 -15.97 1.16
C ASP A 251 -2.66 -15.29 1.10
N PHE A 252 -1.68 -15.86 1.81
CA PHE A 252 -0.33 -15.31 1.84
C PHE A 252 0.37 -15.32 0.46
N ASN A 253 -0.15 -16.04 -0.54
CA ASN A 253 0.33 -15.91 -1.92
C ASN A 253 0.05 -14.53 -2.53
N LYS A 254 -0.81 -13.74 -1.86
CA LYS A 254 -1.13 -12.35 -2.17
C LYS A 254 -0.56 -11.35 -1.15
N ALA A 255 0.34 -11.79 -0.27
CA ALA A 255 1.05 -10.85 0.58
C ALA A 255 1.97 -9.98 -0.28
N GLU A 256 1.89 -8.66 -0.08
CA GLU A 256 2.54 -7.66 -0.92
C GLU A 256 3.47 -6.75 -0.12
N ASN A 257 4.39 -6.12 -0.81
CA ASN A 257 5.25 -5.11 -0.20
C ASN A 257 4.48 -3.83 0.09
N PRO A 258 4.74 -3.16 1.23
CA PRO A 258 4.24 -1.81 1.44
C PRO A 258 4.91 -0.82 0.48
N PRO A 259 4.28 0.33 0.21
CA PRO A 259 4.83 1.38 -0.66
C PRO A 259 6.27 1.80 -0.36
N CYS A 260 6.68 1.74 0.91
CA CYS A 260 8.05 2.04 1.34
C CYS A 260 9.12 1.08 0.77
N ALA A 261 8.71 -0.04 0.19
CA ALA A 261 9.62 -0.93 -0.53
C ALA A 261 9.98 -0.40 -1.92
N PHE A 262 9.23 0.57 -2.44
CA PHE A 262 9.36 1.11 -3.80
C PHE A 262 9.84 2.56 -3.82
N THR A 263 9.54 3.33 -2.76
CA THR A 263 9.91 4.74 -2.64
C THR A 263 10.18 5.12 -1.17
N GLU A 264 11.19 5.96 -0.95
CA GLU A 264 11.50 6.52 0.37
C GLU A 264 10.48 7.59 0.84
N PHE A 265 9.63 8.07 -0.08
CA PHE A 265 8.63 9.12 0.17
C PHE A 265 7.30 8.59 0.70
N ALA A 266 7.20 7.31 1.00
CA ALA A 266 6.02 6.72 1.61
C ALA A 266 6.04 6.82 3.15
N THR A 267 4.87 6.86 3.76
CA THR A 267 4.67 6.98 5.22
C THR A 267 4.00 5.73 5.79
N CYS A 268 4.56 4.55 5.49
CA CYS A 268 3.91 3.26 5.70
C CYS A 268 3.73 2.90 7.19
N PRO A 269 2.62 2.24 7.52
CA PRO A 269 2.46 1.56 8.79
C PRO A 269 3.42 0.35 8.89
N LEU A 270 3.85 0.07 10.11
CA LEU A 270 4.71 -1.05 10.46
C LEU A 270 3.93 -2.12 11.22
N PRO A 271 4.33 -3.40 11.14
CA PRO A 271 3.67 -4.48 11.89
C PRO A 271 3.68 -4.23 13.41
N PRO A 272 2.51 -4.15 14.04
CA PRO A 272 2.43 -4.06 15.48
C PRO A 272 2.99 -5.36 16.11
N PRO A 273 3.43 -5.34 17.37
CA PRO A 273 4.10 -6.48 18.01
C PRO A 273 3.35 -7.80 17.88
N GLN A 274 2.03 -7.80 18.02
CA GLN A 274 1.17 -9.00 17.96
C GLN A 274 1.06 -9.60 16.55
N ASN A 275 1.48 -8.88 15.50
CA ASN A 275 1.48 -9.35 14.11
C ASN A 275 2.89 -9.76 13.63
N ARG A 276 3.84 -9.94 14.55
CA ARG A 276 5.17 -10.47 14.25
C ARG A 276 5.17 -11.98 14.45
N LEU A 277 5.11 -12.72 13.36
CA LEU A 277 4.98 -14.17 13.36
C LEU A 277 6.36 -14.85 13.46
N ASN A 278 6.52 -15.75 14.42
CA ASN A 278 7.72 -16.60 14.53
C ASN A 278 7.59 -17.84 13.64
N VAL A 279 7.40 -17.64 12.35
CA VAL A 279 7.33 -18.68 11.32
C VAL A 279 7.80 -18.09 9.99
N SER A 280 8.37 -18.92 9.13
CA SER A 280 8.71 -18.55 7.76
C SER A 280 7.50 -18.78 6.84
N ILE A 281 7.10 -17.75 6.11
CA ILE A 281 5.99 -17.79 5.13
C ILE A 281 6.56 -17.42 3.74
N PRO A 282 7.24 -18.36 3.06
CA PRO A 282 7.79 -18.12 1.72
C PRO A 282 6.69 -18.15 0.66
N ALA A 283 5.85 -17.13 0.68
CA ALA A 283 4.72 -16.89 -0.20
C ALA A 283 4.52 -15.38 -0.40
N GLY A 284 3.87 -14.99 -1.48
CA GLY A 284 3.63 -13.61 -1.82
C GLY A 284 4.84 -12.94 -2.47
N GLU A 285 4.96 -11.64 -2.29
CA GLU A 285 5.99 -10.80 -2.88
C GLU A 285 7.32 -10.89 -2.11
N LYS A 286 8.42 -10.95 -2.84
CA LYS A 286 9.78 -10.83 -2.32
C LYS A 286 10.19 -9.37 -2.24
N ARG A 287 11.33 -9.07 -1.60
CA ARG A 287 11.85 -7.69 -1.59
C ARG A 287 12.08 -7.19 -3.02
N TYR A 288 11.82 -5.91 -3.24
CA TYR A 288 11.96 -5.28 -4.55
C TYR A 288 13.44 -4.97 -4.85
N HIS A 289 14.12 -4.30 -3.93
CA HIS A 289 15.56 -4.05 -4.01
C HIS A 289 16.34 -5.17 -3.29
N ASP A 290 17.52 -5.47 -3.76
CA ASP A 290 18.45 -6.46 -3.17
C ASP A 290 19.14 -5.93 -1.91
#